data_68a5db64d4d83d2b5edc7f57b005ca23
#
_entry.id   68a5db64d4d83d2b5edc7f57b005ca23
#
_cell.length_a   1.000
_cell.length_b   1.000
_cell.length_c   1.000
_cell.angle_alpha   90.00
_cell.angle_beta   90.00
_cell.angle_gamma   90.00
#
_symmetry.space_group_name_H-M   'P 1'
#
loop_
_entity.id
_entity.type
_entity.pdbx_description
1 polymer ?
#
loop_
_entity_poly.entity_id
_entity_poly.type
_entity_poly.pdbx_seq_one_letter_code
_entity_poly.pdbx_strand_id
1 'polypeptide(L)'
;MNNEENEVIDLVEILYAIRQHLLEVILATVVAAIIGFAASKFLMTPQYSSSAMMIVNTRQDVTSNVTSDQINSATKLVATYSIIIKSDTVLQQVIENLGLGMTYSELNSRVSVQAVDDTQVMKITVNSTSPEWAQTVCDEILAVSPDIIKEAVEAGSVKVISKASLNLNPISPNIKKNTALGAMVGLVLALGVIVLQVILDNKINTEEDVTKYLDMTVLGVIPQYEEGGKKA
;
A
#
# COMPACT_ATOMS: atom_id res chain seq x y z
N MET A 1 -22.98 33.92 -35.17
CA MET A 1 -22.64 32.48 -35.16
C MET A 1 -21.28 32.40 -34.50
N ASN A 2 -21.26 32.02 -33.21
CA ASN A 2 -20.03 31.90 -32.44
C ASN A 2 -19.32 30.62 -32.88
N ASN A 3 -18.24 30.75 -33.62
CA ASN A 3 -17.25 29.69 -33.73
C ASN A 3 -16.53 29.66 -32.37
N GLU A 4 -16.95 28.76 -31.51
CA GLU A 4 -16.09 28.27 -30.44
C GLU A 4 -15.01 27.45 -31.15
N GLU A 5 -13.91 28.10 -31.52
CA GLU A 5 -12.68 27.41 -31.91
C GLU A 5 -12.23 26.63 -30.68
N ASN A 6 -12.50 25.33 -30.72
CA ASN A 6 -11.89 24.41 -29.78
C ASN A 6 -10.37 24.63 -29.85
N GLU A 7 -9.79 25.20 -28.81
CA GLU A 7 -8.35 25.19 -28.59
C GLU A 7 -7.92 23.72 -28.51
N VAL A 8 -7.55 23.17 -29.62
CA VAL A 8 -7.00 21.82 -29.70
C VAL A 8 -5.60 21.91 -29.14
N ILE A 9 -5.46 21.49 -27.87
CA ILE A 9 -4.15 21.37 -27.24
C ILE A 9 -3.32 20.44 -28.10
N ASP A 10 -2.25 20.95 -28.72
CA ASP A 10 -1.38 20.14 -29.55
C ASP A 10 -0.50 19.24 -28.66
N LEU A 11 -0.76 17.93 -28.74
CA LEU A 11 0.02 16.92 -28.03
C LEU A 11 1.51 16.97 -28.35
N VAL A 12 1.87 17.47 -29.54
CA VAL A 12 3.25 17.60 -29.96
C VAL A 12 3.93 18.75 -29.20
N GLU A 13 3.21 19.84 -28.96
CA GLU A 13 3.70 20.98 -28.19
C GLU A 13 3.98 20.59 -26.73
N ILE A 14 3.07 19.84 -26.11
CA ILE A 14 3.27 19.30 -24.76
C ILE A 14 4.51 18.39 -24.72
N LEU A 15 4.68 17.53 -25.72
CA LEU A 15 5.82 16.62 -25.78
C LEU A 15 7.15 17.38 -25.93
N TYR A 16 7.15 18.44 -26.74
CA TYR A 16 8.31 19.32 -26.89
C TYR A 16 8.63 20.07 -25.60
N ALA A 17 7.63 20.62 -24.90
CA ALA A 17 7.80 21.29 -23.62
C ALA A 17 8.36 20.33 -22.55
N ILE A 18 7.85 19.10 -22.46
CA ILE A 18 8.38 18.07 -21.54
C ILE A 18 9.85 17.80 -21.86
N ARG A 19 10.22 17.70 -23.13
CA ARG A 19 11.61 17.46 -23.53
C ARG A 19 12.52 18.64 -23.19
N GLN A 20 12.06 19.86 -23.34
CA GLN A 20 12.80 21.08 -23.00
C GLN A 20 13.02 21.19 -21.48
N HIS A 21 12.02 20.81 -20.66
CA HIS A 21 12.08 20.87 -19.19
C HIS A 21 12.40 19.51 -18.55
N LEU A 22 12.97 18.57 -19.30
CA LEU A 22 13.26 17.21 -18.83
C LEU A 22 14.12 17.19 -17.56
N LEU A 23 15.08 18.08 -17.46
CA LEU A 23 15.97 18.19 -16.29
C LEU A 23 15.19 18.63 -15.04
N GLU A 24 14.23 19.54 -15.19
CA GLU A 24 13.38 20.03 -14.11
C GLU A 24 12.43 18.90 -13.62
N VAL A 25 11.87 18.14 -14.56
CA VAL A 25 11.04 16.96 -14.24
C VAL A 25 11.85 15.93 -13.44
N ILE A 26 13.06 15.61 -13.90
CA ILE A 26 13.94 14.66 -13.22
C ILE A 26 14.29 15.18 -11.83
N LEU A 27 14.66 16.46 -11.71
CA LEU A 27 15.03 17.07 -10.42
C LEU A 27 13.84 17.04 -9.44
N ALA A 28 12.66 17.45 -9.88
CA ALA A 28 11.44 17.44 -9.06
C ALA A 28 11.08 16.02 -8.61
N THR A 29 11.19 15.04 -9.50
CA THR A 29 10.94 13.63 -9.20
C THR A 29 11.93 13.11 -8.15
N VAL A 30 13.22 13.42 -8.29
CA VAL A 30 14.27 13.03 -7.34
C VAL A 30 14.04 13.69 -5.97
N VAL A 31 13.71 14.98 -5.93
CA VAL A 31 13.41 15.70 -4.69
C VAL A 31 12.20 15.06 -3.98
N ALA A 32 11.13 14.77 -4.72
CA ALA A 32 9.94 14.13 -4.17
C ALA A 32 10.25 12.69 -3.66
N ALA A 33 11.10 11.94 -4.35
CA ALA A 33 11.57 10.64 -3.90
C ALA A 33 12.36 10.74 -2.59
N ILE A 34 13.24 11.73 -2.45
CA ILE A 34 14.02 12.00 -1.23
C ILE A 34 13.08 12.35 -0.06
N ILE A 35 12.07 13.19 -0.31
CA ILE A 35 11.06 13.54 0.70
C ILE A 35 10.29 12.28 1.12
N GLY A 36 9.84 11.45 0.20
CA GLY A 36 9.16 10.18 0.48
C GLY A 36 10.03 9.20 1.28
N PHE A 37 11.33 9.12 0.94
CA PHE A 37 12.31 8.33 1.69
C PHE A 37 12.48 8.86 3.12
N ALA A 38 12.71 10.17 3.27
CA ALA A 38 12.92 10.80 4.57
C ALA A 38 11.69 10.67 5.47
N ALA A 39 10.50 10.93 4.93
CA ALA A 39 9.24 10.75 5.65
C ALA A 39 9.05 9.29 6.10
N SER A 40 9.31 8.33 5.23
CA SER A 40 9.18 6.91 5.56
C SER A 40 10.17 6.46 6.63
N LYS A 41 11.40 6.97 6.60
CA LYS A 41 12.47 6.53 7.52
C LYS A 41 12.42 7.22 8.88
N PHE A 42 12.05 8.50 8.92
CA PHE A 42 12.18 9.33 10.14
C PHE A 42 10.85 9.65 10.81
N LEU A 43 9.74 9.72 10.05
CA LEU A 43 8.43 10.08 10.62
C LEU A 43 7.58 8.85 10.97
N MET A 44 7.79 7.71 10.29
CA MET A 44 6.99 6.52 10.54
C MET A 44 7.64 5.60 11.56
N THR A 45 6.89 5.19 12.58
CA THR A 45 7.35 4.23 13.58
C THR A 45 7.41 2.83 13.00
N PRO A 46 8.53 2.10 13.20
CA PRO A 46 8.63 0.71 12.73
C PRO A 46 7.57 -0.17 13.41
N GLN A 47 6.96 -1.05 12.61
CA GLN A 47 6.01 -2.05 13.06
C GLN A 47 6.60 -3.43 12.86
N TYR A 48 6.44 -4.26 13.86
CA TYR A 48 6.87 -5.66 13.86
C TYR A 48 5.65 -6.56 13.89
N SER A 49 5.78 -7.77 13.40
CA SER A 49 4.73 -8.78 13.49
C SER A 49 5.26 -10.07 14.08
N SER A 50 4.48 -10.65 14.97
CA SER A 50 4.63 -12.02 15.40
C SER A 50 3.49 -12.85 14.85
N SER A 51 3.79 -14.05 14.39
CA SER A 51 2.78 -14.94 13.82
C SER A 51 2.91 -16.33 14.40
N ALA A 52 1.76 -16.96 14.60
CA ALA A 52 1.63 -18.33 15.03
C ALA A 52 0.57 -19.06 14.20
N MET A 53 0.60 -20.39 14.21
CA MET A 53 -0.35 -21.20 13.46
C MET A 53 -1.01 -22.25 14.33
N MET A 54 -2.32 -22.43 14.13
CA MET A 54 -3.10 -23.50 14.74
C MET A 54 -3.98 -24.17 13.69
N ILE A 55 -4.32 -25.42 13.95
CA ILE A 55 -5.29 -26.17 13.17
C ILE A 55 -6.48 -26.53 14.04
N VAL A 56 -7.67 -26.41 13.48
CA VAL A 56 -8.90 -26.92 14.12
C VAL A 56 -9.38 -28.12 13.35
N ASN A 57 -9.41 -29.25 14.02
CA ASN A 57 -9.91 -30.48 13.43
C ASN A 57 -11.35 -30.71 13.91
N THR A 58 -12.30 -30.70 13.01
CA THR A 58 -13.67 -31.13 13.27
C THR A 58 -13.72 -32.65 13.36
N ARG A 59 -14.45 -33.19 14.35
CA ARG A 59 -14.77 -34.61 14.38
C ARG A 59 -15.58 -34.97 13.13
N GLN A 60 -14.91 -35.42 12.08
CA GLN A 60 -15.59 -36.11 11.00
C GLN A 60 -15.14 -37.58 11.01
N ASP A 61 -16.11 -38.46 10.99
CA ASP A 61 -15.88 -39.90 10.85
C ASP A 61 -15.08 -40.19 9.59
N VAL A 62 -14.09 -41.08 9.74
CA VAL A 62 -12.97 -41.34 8.83
C VAL A 62 -13.40 -42.11 7.54
N THR A 63 -14.57 -41.88 7.00
CA THR A 63 -15.11 -42.71 5.89
C THR A 63 -15.57 -41.93 4.67
N SER A 64 -15.06 -40.76 4.36
CA SER A 64 -15.51 -40.04 3.17
C SER A 64 -14.34 -39.50 2.33
N ASN A 65 -14.37 -39.79 1.04
CA ASN A 65 -13.49 -39.21 0.03
C ASN A 65 -13.52 -37.69 0.10
N VAL A 66 -12.35 -37.04 0.03
CA VAL A 66 -12.22 -35.57 0.04
C VAL A 66 -12.94 -35.02 -1.20
N THR A 67 -14.06 -34.35 -1.00
CA THR A 67 -14.85 -33.69 -2.03
C THR A 67 -14.63 -32.16 -1.99
N SER A 68 -14.86 -31.48 -3.10
CA SER A 68 -14.78 -30.00 -3.21
C SER A 68 -15.65 -29.28 -2.17
N ASP A 69 -16.75 -29.92 -1.74
CA ASP A 69 -17.63 -29.38 -0.69
C ASP A 69 -16.96 -29.38 0.69
N GLN A 70 -16.01 -30.29 0.93
CA GLN A 70 -15.25 -30.33 2.19
C GLN A 70 -14.22 -29.21 2.27
N ILE A 71 -13.62 -28.82 1.16
CA ILE A 71 -12.69 -27.68 1.08
C ILE A 71 -13.43 -26.39 1.38
N ASN A 72 -14.59 -26.18 0.76
CA ASN A 72 -15.44 -25.01 1.01
C ASN A 72 -15.94 -24.95 2.48
N SER A 73 -16.23 -26.10 3.06
CA SER A 73 -16.62 -26.20 4.47
C SER A 73 -15.47 -25.87 5.41
N ALA A 74 -14.25 -26.30 5.09
CA ALA A 74 -13.05 -25.99 5.86
C ALA A 74 -12.78 -24.47 5.92
N THR A 75 -12.85 -23.78 4.79
CA THR A 75 -12.65 -22.31 4.72
C THR A 75 -13.71 -21.55 5.53
N LYS A 76 -14.99 -22.00 5.47
CA LYS A 76 -16.07 -21.42 6.27
C LYS A 76 -15.84 -21.60 7.77
N LEU A 77 -15.34 -22.76 8.19
CA LEU A 77 -15.00 -23.03 9.59
C LEU A 77 -13.88 -22.10 10.09
N VAL A 78 -12.83 -21.90 9.29
CA VAL A 78 -11.75 -20.97 9.65
C VAL A 78 -12.28 -19.55 9.81
N ALA A 79 -13.20 -19.11 8.96
CA ALA A 79 -13.84 -17.81 9.11
C ALA A 79 -14.59 -17.70 10.47
N THR A 80 -15.35 -18.74 10.86
CA THR A 80 -16.03 -18.78 12.15
C THR A 80 -15.04 -18.74 13.32
N TYR A 81 -13.98 -19.53 13.26
CA TYR A 81 -12.96 -19.55 14.31
C TYR A 81 -12.18 -18.24 14.39
N SER A 82 -11.97 -17.58 13.26
CA SER A 82 -11.36 -16.23 13.23
C SER A 82 -12.21 -15.21 13.99
N ILE A 83 -13.53 -15.31 13.88
CA ILE A 83 -14.46 -14.45 14.63
C ILE A 83 -14.37 -14.75 16.14
N ILE A 84 -14.32 -16.04 16.51
CA ILE A 84 -14.19 -16.44 17.91
C ILE A 84 -12.88 -15.95 18.52
N ILE A 85 -11.74 -16.13 17.84
CA ILE A 85 -10.43 -15.68 18.31
C ILE A 85 -10.40 -14.15 18.46
N LYS A 86 -11.07 -13.43 17.57
CA LYS A 86 -11.19 -11.98 17.63
C LYS A 86 -12.35 -11.49 18.49
N SER A 87 -13.07 -12.36 19.18
CA SER A 87 -14.16 -11.98 20.04
C SER A 87 -13.68 -11.24 21.28
N ASP A 88 -14.59 -10.49 21.88
CA ASP A 88 -14.38 -9.82 23.16
C ASP A 88 -13.94 -10.82 24.25
N THR A 89 -14.57 -11.99 24.32
CA THR A 89 -14.27 -13.05 25.27
C THR A 89 -12.79 -13.46 25.26
N VAL A 90 -12.21 -13.70 24.07
CA VAL A 90 -10.81 -14.12 23.94
C VAL A 90 -9.86 -12.95 24.20
N LEU A 91 -10.09 -11.81 23.53
CA LEU A 91 -9.14 -10.70 23.60
C LEU A 91 -9.18 -9.98 24.94
N GLN A 92 -10.33 -9.91 25.61
CA GLN A 92 -10.44 -9.37 26.96
C GLN A 92 -9.69 -10.25 27.96
N GLN A 93 -9.81 -11.58 27.84
CA GLN A 93 -9.05 -12.51 28.68
C GLN A 93 -7.54 -12.36 28.48
N VAL A 94 -7.08 -12.16 27.25
CA VAL A 94 -5.66 -11.89 26.96
C VAL A 94 -5.20 -10.57 27.61
N ILE A 95 -6.02 -9.51 27.53
CA ILE A 95 -5.75 -8.22 28.17
C ILE A 95 -5.61 -8.39 29.69
N GLU A 96 -6.50 -9.13 30.29
CA GLU A 96 -6.51 -9.39 31.75
C GLU A 96 -5.32 -10.25 32.19
N ASN A 97 -5.05 -11.35 31.48
CA ASN A 97 -3.94 -12.26 31.81
C ASN A 97 -2.58 -11.56 31.73
N LEU A 98 -2.39 -10.69 30.74
CA LEU A 98 -1.14 -9.97 30.55
C LEU A 98 -1.11 -8.60 31.23
N GLY A 99 -2.21 -8.17 31.87
CA GLY A 99 -2.32 -6.87 32.52
C GLY A 99 -2.12 -5.70 31.55
N LEU A 100 -2.62 -5.81 30.31
CA LEU A 100 -2.45 -4.79 29.29
C LEU A 100 -3.32 -3.58 29.60
N GLY A 101 -2.72 -2.39 29.64
CA GLY A 101 -3.44 -1.13 29.86
C GLY A 101 -4.14 -0.61 28.58
N MET A 102 -4.80 -1.50 27.83
CA MET A 102 -5.47 -1.15 26.57
C MET A 102 -6.89 -1.73 26.51
N THR A 103 -7.68 -1.17 25.60
CA THR A 103 -9.05 -1.62 25.35
C THR A 103 -9.09 -2.81 24.38
N TYR A 104 -10.20 -3.56 24.40
CA TYR A 104 -10.49 -4.58 23.40
C TYR A 104 -10.33 -4.08 21.97
N SER A 105 -10.89 -2.90 21.65
CA SER A 105 -10.82 -2.32 20.30
C SER A 105 -9.38 -2.07 19.84
N GLU A 106 -8.52 -1.61 20.73
CA GLU A 106 -7.10 -1.39 20.43
C GLU A 106 -6.36 -2.70 20.16
N LEU A 107 -6.58 -3.73 20.97
CA LEU A 107 -5.98 -5.03 20.74
C LEU A 107 -6.53 -5.67 19.47
N ASN A 108 -7.84 -5.63 19.25
CA ASN A 108 -8.49 -6.19 18.06
C ASN A 108 -7.97 -5.58 16.75
N SER A 109 -7.61 -4.29 16.74
CA SER A 109 -7.02 -3.62 15.57
C SER A 109 -5.60 -4.12 15.24
N ARG A 110 -4.89 -4.67 16.23
CA ARG A 110 -3.52 -5.19 16.09
C ARG A 110 -3.48 -6.68 15.78
N VAL A 111 -4.60 -7.40 15.99
CA VAL A 111 -4.72 -8.83 15.78
C VAL A 111 -5.38 -9.12 14.43
N SER A 112 -4.75 -9.96 13.62
CA SER A 112 -5.30 -10.48 12.38
C SER A 112 -5.30 -12.01 12.43
N VAL A 113 -6.41 -12.62 12.01
CA VAL A 113 -6.55 -14.07 11.90
C VAL A 113 -7.00 -14.41 10.49
N GLN A 114 -6.25 -15.25 9.81
CA GLN A 114 -6.50 -15.60 8.41
C GLN A 114 -6.30 -17.10 8.19
N ALA A 115 -7.04 -17.68 7.23
CA ALA A 115 -6.73 -19.00 6.73
C ALA A 115 -5.39 -19.00 6.01
N VAL A 116 -4.66 -20.09 6.13
CA VAL A 116 -3.48 -20.35 5.29
C VAL A 116 -3.96 -21.14 4.08
N ASP A 117 -3.99 -20.48 2.94
CA ASP A 117 -4.57 -21.01 1.71
C ASP A 117 -6.00 -21.57 1.94
N ASP A 118 -6.42 -22.57 1.19
CA ASP A 118 -7.73 -23.24 1.35
C ASP A 118 -7.66 -24.39 2.36
N THR A 119 -6.97 -24.19 3.50
CA THR A 119 -6.78 -25.22 4.51
C THR A 119 -7.50 -24.90 5.84
N GLN A 120 -7.53 -25.87 6.73
CA GLN A 120 -8.02 -25.70 8.13
C GLN A 120 -6.98 -25.05 9.06
N VAL A 121 -5.85 -24.61 8.51
CA VAL A 121 -4.80 -23.95 9.26
C VAL A 121 -5.10 -22.45 9.33
N MET A 122 -5.08 -21.93 10.55
CA MET A 122 -5.22 -20.51 10.81
C MET A 122 -3.88 -19.92 11.19
N LYS A 123 -3.57 -18.78 10.60
CA LYS A 123 -2.45 -17.93 10.97
C LYS A 123 -2.97 -16.76 11.79
N ILE A 124 -2.54 -16.67 13.04
CA ILE A 124 -2.75 -15.53 13.91
C ILE A 124 -1.54 -14.63 13.80
N THR A 125 -1.76 -13.35 13.58
CA THR A 125 -0.69 -12.36 13.45
C THR A 125 -1.00 -11.19 14.37
N VAL A 126 -0.03 -10.80 15.19
CA VAL A 126 -0.11 -9.64 16.08
C VAL A 126 0.92 -8.61 15.63
N ASN A 127 0.48 -7.36 15.43
CA ASN A 127 1.32 -6.25 15.01
C ASN A 127 1.57 -5.29 16.19
N SER A 128 2.83 -4.87 16.35
CA SER A 128 3.20 -3.92 17.40
C SER A 128 4.48 -3.16 17.05
N THR A 129 4.75 -2.09 17.77
CA THR A 129 6.04 -1.38 17.73
C THR A 129 7.14 -2.10 18.49
N SER A 130 6.81 -3.07 19.40
CA SER A 130 7.77 -3.95 20.08
C SER A 130 7.58 -5.39 19.59
N PRO A 131 8.64 -6.02 19.07
CA PRO A 131 8.59 -7.42 18.62
C PRO A 131 8.34 -8.40 19.77
N GLU A 132 8.87 -8.15 20.97
CA GLU A 132 8.69 -8.99 22.14
C GLU A 132 7.23 -8.94 22.63
N TRP A 133 6.63 -7.74 22.64
CA TRP A 133 5.23 -7.57 23.00
C TRP A 133 4.32 -8.30 22.01
N ALA A 134 4.60 -8.18 20.69
CA ALA A 134 3.83 -8.88 19.67
C ALA A 134 3.90 -10.40 19.84
N GLN A 135 5.06 -10.93 20.20
CA GLN A 135 5.24 -12.36 20.47
C GLN A 135 4.46 -12.79 21.70
N THR A 136 4.60 -12.07 22.82
CA THR A 136 3.93 -12.40 24.09
C THR A 136 2.42 -12.42 23.92
N VAL A 137 1.85 -11.41 23.28
CA VAL A 137 0.40 -11.36 23.03
C VAL A 137 -0.05 -12.47 22.06
N CYS A 138 0.74 -12.77 21.03
CA CYS A 138 0.42 -13.86 20.12
C CYS A 138 0.44 -15.24 20.80
N ASP A 139 1.43 -15.49 21.69
CA ASP A 139 1.50 -16.72 22.48
C ASP A 139 0.34 -16.82 23.49
N GLU A 140 -0.08 -15.73 24.10
CA GLU A 140 -1.24 -15.73 25.02
C GLU A 140 -2.55 -16.00 24.27
N ILE A 141 -2.73 -15.41 23.06
CA ILE A 141 -3.89 -15.74 22.22
C ILE A 141 -3.92 -17.24 21.90
N LEU A 142 -2.76 -17.85 21.61
CA LEU A 142 -2.65 -19.29 21.37
C LEU A 142 -2.96 -20.13 22.63
N ALA A 143 -2.68 -19.62 23.82
CA ALA A 143 -2.97 -20.32 25.07
C ALA A 143 -4.47 -20.28 25.42
N VAL A 144 -5.11 -19.13 25.22
CA VAL A 144 -6.52 -18.91 25.58
C VAL A 144 -7.50 -19.45 24.54
N SER A 145 -7.20 -19.25 23.23
CA SER A 145 -8.16 -19.55 22.16
C SER A 145 -8.62 -21.00 22.06
N PRO A 146 -7.79 -22.05 22.28
CA PRO A 146 -8.22 -23.44 22.08
C PRO A 146 -9.38 -23.85 22.99
N ASP A 147 -9.41 -23.40 24.24
CA ASP A 147 -10.45 -23.79 25.19
C ASP A 147 -11.77 -23.09 24.88
N ILE A 148 -11.71 -21.79 24.53
CA ILE A 148 -12.89 -21.03 24.14
C ILE A 148 -13.47 -21.55 22.81
N ILE A 149 -12.63 -21.91 21.84
CA ILE A 149 -13.11 -22.50 20.58
C ILE A 149 -13.80 -23.83 20.83
N LYS A 150 -13.25 -24.72 21.67
CA LYS A 150 -13.86 -26.01 22.00
C LYS A 150 -15.22 -25.84 22.67
N GLU A 151 -15.33 -24.87 23.58
CA GLU A 151 -16.58 -24.58 24.28
C GLU A 151 -17.64 -23.98 23.33
N ALA A 152 -17.24 -23.04 22.45
CA ALA A 152 -18.16 -22.33 21.56
C ALA A 152 -18.74 -23.17 20.43
N VAL A 153 -18.01 -24.17 19.92
CA VAL A 153 -18.34 -24.84 18.64
C VAL A 153 -18.33 -26.39 18.78
N GLU A 154 -18.18 -26.94 19.96
CA GLU A 154 -17.99 -28.38 20.18
C GLU A 154 -16.90 -28.99 19.27
N ALA A 155 -15.84 -28.20 19.00
CA ALA A 155 -14.78 -28.60 18.10
C ALA A 155 -14.09 -29.89 18.56
N GLY A 156 -13.75 -30.76 17.63
CA GLY A 156 -13.12 -32.04 17.95
C GLY A 156 -11.75 -31.90 18.58
N SER A 157 -10.88 -31.11 18.02
CA SER A 157 -9.57 -30.75 18.60
C SER A 157 -9.00 -29.48 17.98
N VAL A 158 -8.35 -28.69 18.81
CA VAL A 158 -7.55 -27.52 18.38
C VAL A 158 -6.09 -27.80 18.73
N LYS A 159 -5.20 -27.73 17.75
CA LYS A 159 -3.76 -27.96 17.95
C LYS A 159 -2.95 -26.77 17.48
N VAL A 160 -2.03 -26.32 18.29
CA VAL A 160 -1.00 -25.37 17.90
C VAL A 160 0.02 -26.07 17.02
N ILE A 161 0.22 -25.59 15.80
CA ILE A 161 1.20 -26.10 14.85
C ILE A 161 2.54 -25.39 15.04
N SER A 162 2.49 -24.05 15.18
CA SER A 162 3.66 -23.22 15.35
C SER A 162 3.39 -22.18 16.44
N LYS A 163 4.33 -22.04 17.36
CA LYS A 163 4.32 -20.97 18.36
C LYS A 163 4.65 -19.61 17.72
N ALA A 164 4.37 -18.54 18.43
CA ALA A 164 4.69 -17.20 18.00
C ALA A 164 6.20 -17.03 17.77
N SER A 165 6.58 -16.47 16.63
CA SER A 165 7.97 -16.25 16.29
C SER A 165 8.39 -14.81 16.60
N LEU A 166 9.54 -14.65 17.27
CA LEU A 166 10.14 -13.33 17.43
C LEU A 166 10.73 -12.87 16.08
N ASN A 167 10.15 -11.86 15.49
CA ASN A 167 10.64 -11.28 14.25
C ASN A 167 11.17 -9.87 14.52
N LEU A 168 12.49 -9.72 14.45
CA LEU A 168 13.18 -8.44 14.67
C LEU A 168 13.23 -7.56 13.40
N ASN A 169 12.76 -8.08 12.26
CA ASN A 169 12.68 -7.30 11.04
C ASN A 169 11.32 -6.56 10.98
N PRO A 170 11.33 -5.24 10.86
CA PRO A 170 10.08 -4.48 10.75
C PRO A 170 9.37 -4.81 9.44
N ILE A 171 8.06 -4.99 9.52
CA ILE A 171 7.18 -5.21 8.36
C ILE A 171 6.71 -3.90 7.71
N SER A 172 6.80 -2.80 8.45
CA SER A 172 6.43 -1.44 8.02
C SER A 172 7.32 -0.42 8.74
N PRO A 173 7.59 0.75 8.11
CA PRO A 173 7.21 1.14 6.77
C PRO A 173 8.03 0.46 5.68
N ASN A 174 7.42 0.23 4.52
CA ASN A 174 8.16 -0.24 3.35
C ASN A 174 8.82 0.96 2.66
N ILE A 175 10.06 1.24 3.03
CA ILE A 175 10.81 2.41 2.55
C ILE A 175 10.88 2.43 1.01
N LYS A 176 11.13 1.28 0.38
CA LYS A 176 11.22 1.20 -1.09
C LYS A 176 9.90 1.58 -1.76
N LYS A 177 8.79 1.05 -1.26
CA LYS A 177 7.44 1.35 -1.79
C LYS A 177 7.08 2.82 -1.58
N ASN A 178 7.36 3.38 -0.42
CA ASN A 178 7.04 4.78 -0.10
C ASN A 178 7.90 5.76 -0.89
N THR A 179 9.19 5.45 -1.12
CA THR A 179 10.07 6.22 -2.00
C THR A 179 9.58 6.20 -3.44
N ALA A 180 9.21 5.02 -3.96
CA ALA A 180 8.67 4.90 -5.31
C ALA A 180 7.34 5.66 -5.48
N LEU A 181 6.47 5.61 -4.45
CA LEU A 181 5.23 6.38 -4.44
C LEU A 181 5.51 7.89 -4.43
N GLY A 182 6.46 8.35 -3.60
CA GLY A 182 6.92 9.74 -3.59
C GLY A 182 7.44 10.20 -4.95
N ALA A 183 8.27 9.38 -5.61
CA ALA A 183 8.75 9.64 -6.96
C ALA A 183 7.60 9.76 -7.98
N MET A 184 6.63 8.85 -7.94
CA MET A 184 5.47 8.87 -8.84
C MET A 184 4.62 10.12 -8.66
N VAL A 185 4.35 10.52 -7.42
CA VAL A 185 3.62 11.76 -7.11
C VAL A 185 4.41 12.98 -7.62
N GLY A 186 5.72 13.02 -7.38
CA GLY A 186 6.59 14.10 -7.87
C GLY A 186 6.59 14.21 -9.39
N LEU A 187 6.64 13.07 -10.10
CA LEU A 187 6.57 13.03 -11.56
C LEU A 187 5.25 13.58 -12.08
N VAL A 188 4.12 13.14 -11.51
CA VAL A 188 2.78 13.61 -11.93
C VAL A 188 2.63 15.11 -11.68
N LEU A 189 3.09 15.61 -10.53
CA LEU A 189 3.06 17.05 -10.23
C LEU A 189 3.95 17.86 -11.17
N ALA A 190 5.16 17.37 -11.47
CA ALA A 190 6.06 18.06 -12.39
C ALA A 190 5.47 18.15 -13.81
N LEU A 191 4.92 17.04 -14.33
CA LEU A 191 4.24 17.03 -15.60
C LEU A 191 3.00 17.95 -15.62
N GLY A 192 2.22 17.95 -14.53
CA GLY A 192 1.06 18.84 -14.40
C GLY A 192 1.45 20.32 -14.44
N VAL A 193 2.56 20.68 -13.81
CA VAL A 193 3.08 22.06 -13.84
C VAL A 193 3.51 22.45 -15.27
N ILE A 194 4.19 21.56 -16.01
CA ILE A 194 4.58 21.84 -17.39
C ILE A 194 3.36 22.02 -18.29
N VAL A 195 2.37 21.13 -18.16
CA VAL A 195 1.12 21.25 -18.93
C VAL A 195 0.42 22.58 -18.64
N LEU A 196 0.36 22.98 -17.35
CA LEU A 196 -0.18 24.28 -16.99
C LEU A 196 0.62 25.45 -17.57
N GLN A 197 1.95 25.33 -17.59
CA GLN A 197 2.80 26.35 -18.22
C GLN A 197 2.53 26.48 -19.71
N VAL A 198 2.39 25.35 -20.43
CA VAL A 198 2.06 25.35 -21.87
C VAL A 198 0.69 26.00 -22.12
N ILE A 199 -0.32 25.65 -21.33
CA ILE A 199 -1.69 26.23 -21.46
C ILE A 199 -1.70 27.74 -21.16
N LEU A 200 -0.87 28.19 -20.22
CA LEU A 200 -0.80 29.60 -19.82
C LEU A 200 0.22 30.42 -20.63
N ASP A 201 1.04 29.75 -21.46
CA ASP A 201 2.01 30.44 -22.30
C ASP A 201 1.34 31.00 -23.58
N ASN A 202 0.97 32.26 -23.55
CA ASN A 202 0.36 32.97 -24.66
C ASN A 202 1.39 33.61 -25.61
N LYS A 203 2.64 33.10 -25.64
CA LYS A 203 3.69 33.66 -26.55
C LYS A 203 3.54 33.09 -27.92
N ILE A 204 3.63 34.00 -28.91
CA ILE A 204 3.68 33.66 -30.30
C ILE A 204 5.13 33.25 -30.62
N ASN A 205 5.40 31.96 -30.77
CA ASN A 205 6.75 31.43 -31.01
C ASN A 205 6.94 30.84 -32.38
N THR A 206 5.88 30.51 -33.10
CA THR A 206 5.92 29.87 -34.40
C THR A 206 5.24 30.69 -35.52
N GLU A 207 5.58 30.41 -36.78
CA GLU A 207 4.90 31.02 -37.92
C GLU A 207 3.41 30.69 -37.97
N GLU A 208 3.07 29.50 -37.48
CA GLU A 208 1.69 29.02 -37.40
C GLU A 208 0.90 29.82 -36.39
N ASP A 209 1.51 30.22 -35.26
CA ASP A 209 0.89 31.07 -34.25
C ASP A 209 0.54 32.46 -34.81
N VAL A 210 1.43 33.05 -35.59
CA VAL A 210 1.17 34.34 -36.24
C VAL A 210 -0.04 34.28 -37.15
N THR A 211 -0.12 33.21 -37.94
CA THR A 211 -1.23 33.03 -38.88
C THR A 211 -2.52 32.74 -38.13
N LYS A 212 -2.46 31.94 -37.07
CA LYS A 212 -3.63 31.49 -36.27
C LYS A 212 -4.18 32.60 -35.38
N TYR A 213 -3.32 33.34 -34.67
CA TYR A 213 -3.78 34.34 -33.67
C TYR A 213 -3.89 35.76 -34.24
N LEU A 214 -3.13 36.09 -35.27
CA LEU A 214 -3.13 37.46 -35.84
C LEU A 214 -3.81 37.53 -37.19
N ASP A 215 -4.21 36.40 -37.76
CA ASP A 215 -4.78 36.29 -39.11
C ASP A 215 -3.91 37.02 -40.19
N MET A 216 -2.57 36.97 -39.96
CA MET A 216 -1.59 37.63 -40.84
C MET A 216 -0.77 36.60 -41.60
N THR A 217 -0.57 36.84 -42.89
CA THR A 217 0.32 35.99 -43.72
C THR A 217 1.77 36.28 -43.38
N VAL A 218 2.53 35.25 -42.99
CA VAL A 218 3.99 35.38 -42.75
C VAL A 218 4.70 35.55 -44.09
N LEU A 219 5.36 36.69 -44.27
CA LEU A 219 6.06 37.04 -45.51
C LEU A 219 7.50 36.48 -45.56
N GLY A 220 8.03 36.07 -44.44
CA GLY A 220 9.36 35.46 -44.33
C GLY A 220 9.88 35.42 -42.90
N VAL A 221 10.78 34.47 -42.63
CA VAL A 221 11.44 34.24 -41.36
C VAL A 221 12.89 34.66 -41.43
N ILE A 222 13.32 35.46 -40.49
CA ILE A 222 14.72 35.84 -40.35
C ILE A 222 15.33 34.90 -39.27
N PRO A 223 16.20 33.96 -39.66
CA PRO A 223 16.81 33.07 -38.67
C PRO A 223 17.74 33.87 -37.77
N GLN A 224 17.61 33.61 -36.46
CA GLN A 224 18.50 34.18 -35.44
C GLN A 224 19.88 33.53 -35.60
N TYR A 225 20.88 34.31 -36.01
CA TYR A 225 22.26 33.84 -36.06
C TYR A 225 22.85 33.87 -34.66
N GLU A 226 23.09 32.70 -34.06
CA GLU A 226 23.96 32.64 -32.91
C GLU A 226 25.41 32.89 -33.36
N GLU A 227 25.94 34.01 -32.95
CA GLU A 227 27.33 34.37 -33.16
C GLU A 227 28.21 33.32 -32.45
N GLY A 228 28.85 32.46 -33.22
CA GLY A 228 29.61 31.33 -32.76
C GLY A 228 30.68 31.71 -31.74
N GLY A 229 30.40 31.47 -30.48
CA GLY A 229 31.39 31.60 -29.39
C GLY A 229 32.57 30.68 -29.67
N LYS A 230 33.73 31.26 -29.94
CA LYS A 230 35.03 30.58 -30.03
C LYS A 230 35.26 29.79 -28.75
N LYS A 231 35.33 28.46 -28.85
CA LYS A 231 35.96 27.64 -27.81
C LYS A 231 37.44 27.98 -27.75
N ALA A 232 37.90 28.54 -26.65
CA ALA A 232 39.29 28.57 -26.25
C ALA A 232 39.58 27.32 -25.38
#